data_58a33bb2e05bc61902df3e9902e86df3
#
_entry.id   58a33bb2e05bc61902df3e9902e86df3
#
_cell.length_a   1.000
_cell.length_b   1.000
_cell.length_c   1.000
_cell.angle_alpha   90.00
_cell.angle_beta   90.00
_cell.angle_gamma   90.00
#
_symmetry.space_group_name_H-M   'P 1'
#
loop_
_entity.id
_entity.type
_entity.pdbx_description
1 polymer ?
#
loop_
_entity_poly.entity_id
_entity_poly.type
_entity_poly.pdbx_seq_one_letter_code
_entity_poly.pdbx_strand_id
1 'polypeptide(L)'
;MRVRLFTAVILVGLSGTGAFTQAPASPGHDLPNPYQAGVRNWGVLPDSRTWGSTAGVEIGPRNEIWAIDRCGVNSCDGSDLPPIHLMDLATGKPTKSIGGGLFVFPHGLHVDRDGNVWVTDAQSSKDGTKGQQVIKLSPDGKVLMKLGTAGVAGGGPAHFNEPSDVVTAPNGDIFVADGHSGQNPKVPPDYVTRVVKFSRDGKFIKEWGKLGSGPGEFRNAHALALDSRGRVFVGDRANSRLQIFDAEGKFIAEWKQFGRPSGLYIDKDDKLYVIDADSTPANNPGWNKGIRIGSARDGKVVAFVPGHQTDTPDGAAGEGIVADPAGNLYAAENTLRGVTKYAKQ
;
A
#
# COMPACT_ATOMS: atom_id res chain seq x y z
N MET A 1 -60.88 2.34 -52.40
CA MET A 1 -60.28 1.76 -51.20
C MET A 1 -58.75 1.71 -51.40
N ARG A 2 -57.98 2.67 -50.82
CA ARG A 2 -56.55 2.75 -50.99
C ARG A 2 -55.92 2.25 -49.71
N VAL A 3 -55.17 1.12 -49.77
CA VAL A 3 -54.41 0.54 -48.70
C VAL A 3 -53.08 1.26 -48.64
N ARG A 4 -52.73 1.88 -47.47
CA ARG A 4 -51.45 2.44 -47.22
C ARG A 4 -50.61 1.39 -46.47
N LEU A 5 -49.48 0.92 -47.06
CA LEU A 5 -48.45 0.16 -46.41
C LEU A 5 -47.62 1.13 -45.56
N PHE A 6 -47.47 0.83 -44.25
CA PHE A 6 -46.49 1.43 -43.39
C PHE A 6 -45.28 0.52 -43.36
N THR A 7 -44.15 1.02 -43.86
CA THR A 7 -42.86 0.37 -43.74
C THR A 7 -42.24 0.79 -42.40
N ALA A 8 -42.10 -0.16 -41.44
CA ALA A 8 -41.39 0.06 -40.22
C ALA A 8 -39.90 -0.11 -40.47
N VAL A 9 -39.10 0.97 -40.25
CA VAL A 9 -37.62 0.91 -40.24
C VAL A 9 -37.21 0.52 -38.86
N ILE A 10 -36.64 -0.68 -38.70
CA ILE A 10 -35.98 -1.12 -37.47
C ILE A 10 -34.55 -0.58 -37.49
N LEU A 11 -34.26 0.41 -36.66
CA LEU A 11 -32.88 0.81 -36.37
C LEU A 11 -32.26 -0.21 -35.40
N VAL A 12 -31.37 -1.06 -35.88
CA VAL A 12 -30.52 -1.88 -35.06
C VAL A 12 -29.34 -1.00 -34.57
N GLY A 13 -29.44 -0.57 -33.34
CA GLY A 13 -28.34 0.11 -32.68
C GLY A 13 -27.20 -0.88 -32.35
N LEU A 14 -26.11 -0.85 -33.10
CA LEU A 14 -24.87 -1.52 -32.73
C LEU A 14 -24.26 -0.77 -31.53
N SER A 15 -24.46 -1.27 -30.33
CA SER A 15 -23.67 -0.92 -29.16
C SER A 15 -22.30 -1.59 -29.28
N GLY A 16 -21.37 -0.92 -29.94
CA GLY A 16 -19.97 -1.32 -29.96
C GLY A 16 -19.37 -1.15 -28.58
N THR A 17 -19.25 -2.22 -27.80
CA THR A 17 -18.33 -2.28 -26.66
C THR A 17 -16.92 -2.32 -27.23
N GLY A 18 -16.33 -1.15 -27.46
CA GLY A 18 -14.92 -1.03 -27.78
C GLY A 18 -14.10 -1.58 -26.61
N ALA A 19 -13.58 -2.78 -26.75
CA ALA A 19 -12.51 -3.25 -25.88
C ALA A 19 -11.31 -2.33 -26.13
N PHE A 20 -11.05 -1.43 -25.20
CA PHE A 20 -9.79 -0.70 -25.18
C PHE A 20 -8.67 -1.72 -24.94
N THR A 21 -8.01 -2.15 -26.01
CA THR A 21 -6.74 -2.87 -25.89
C THR A 21 -5.74 -1.88 -25.32
N GLN A 22 -5.44 -2.00 -24.05
CA GLN A 22 -4.38 -1.23 -23.41
C GLN A 22 -3.06 -1.58 -24.12
N ALA A 23 -2.30 -0.57 -24.54
CA ALA A 23 -0.98 -0.77 -25.10
C ALA A 23 -0.11 -1.56 -24.07
N PRO A 24 0.85 -2.39 -24.53
CA PRO A 24 1.72 -3.13 -23.62
C PRO A 24 2.38 -2.15 -22.65
N ALA A 25 2.38 -2.52 -21.37
CA ALA A 25 2.93 -1.69 -20.31
C ALA A 25 4.43 -1.44 -20.56
N SER A 26 4.83 -0.16 -20.63
CA SER A 26 6.24 0.22 -20.71
C SER A 26 6.81 0.32 -19.28
N PRO A 27 8.02 -0.19 -19.03
CA PRO A 27 8.72 -0.02 -17.76
C PRO A 27 8.97 1.44 -17.36
N GLY A 28 8.97 2.36 -18.34
CA GLY A 28 9.12 3.80 -18.10
C GLY A 28 10.50 4.24 -17.61
N HIS A 29 11.54 3.42 -17.82
CA HIS A 29 12.90 3.72 -17.33
C HIS A 29 13.51 4.98 -17.95
N ASP A 30 13.07 5.37 -19.15
CA ASP A 30 13.53 6.57 -19.88
C ASP A 30 12.75 7.84 -19.49
N LEU A 31 11.80 7.73 -18.56
CA LEU A 31 11.05 8.89 -18.10
C LEU A 31 11.92 9.81 -17.24
N PRO A 32 11.62 11.12 -17.20
CA PRO A 32 12.34 12.07 -16.37
C PRO A 32 12.39 11.66 -14.90
N ASN A 33 13.53 11.89 -14.26
CA ASN A 33 13.67 11.83 -12.81
C ASN A 33 13.74 13.27 -12.24
N PRO A 34 12.67 13.80 -11.65
CA PRO A 34 12.66 15.15 -11.10
C PRO A 34 13.16 15.23 -9.65
N TYR A 35 13.93 14.24 -9.18
CA TYR A 35 14.43 14.18 -7.81
C TYR A 35 15.95 14.07 -7.78
N GLN A 36 16.54 14.61 -6.72
CA GLN A 36 17.93 14.35 -6.37
C GLN A 36 18.11 12.90 -5.91
N ALA A 37 19.36 12.44 -5.88
CA ALA A 37 19.70 11.15 -5.30
C ALA A 37 19.18 11.08 -3.85
N GLY A 38 18.60 9.95 -3.48
CA GLY A 38 18.01 9.77 -2.16
C GLY A 38 19.03 9.88 -1.04
N VAL A 39 18.73 10.66 -0.03
CA VAL A 39 19.49 10.72 1.23
C VAL A 39 19.03 9.55 2.09
N ARG A 40 19.83 8.49 2.11
CA ARG A 40 19.60 7.30 2.93
C ARG A 40 19.79 7.62 4.42
N ASN A 41 19.06 6.91 5.27
CA ASN A 41 19.08 7.12 6.72
C ASN A 41 18.78 8.58 7.08
N TRP A 42 17.82 9.19 6.36
CA TRP A 42 17.37 10.53 6.69
C TRP A 42 16.90 10.64 8.15
N GLY A 43 16.31 9.57 8.71
CA GLY A 43 15.89 9.51 10.10
C GLY A 43 16.97 8.92 11.01
N VAL A 44 17.19 9.52 12.18
CA VAL A 44 18.13 9.04 13.22
C VAL A 44 17.34 8.70 14.47
N LEU A 45 17.28 7.41 14.82
CA LEU A 45 16.58 6.96 16.03
C LEU A 45 17.33 7.38 17.31
N PRO A 46 16.63 7.57 18.46
CA PRO A 46 17.22 7.95 19.71
C PRO A 46 18.10 6.82 20.28
N ASP A 47 18.93 7.15 21.27
CA ASP A 47 19.71 6.21 22.09
C ASP A 47 20.59 5.24 21.28
N SER A 48 21.13 5.73 20.15
CA SER A 48 21.98 4.94 19.23
C SER A 48 21.29 3.69 18.66
N ARG A 49 19.95 3.64 18.68
CA ARG A 49 19.20 2.57 18.02
C ARG A 49 19.48 2.56 16.53
N THR A 50 19.64 1.38 15.99
CA THR A 50 19.62 1.16 14.54
C THR A 50 18.21 0.91 14.06
N TRP A 51 17.89 1.40 12.87
CA TRP A 51 16.65 1.05 12.20
C TRP A 51 16.57 -0.45 11.93
N GLY A 52 15.42 -1.04 12.20
CA GLY A 52 15.05 -2.35 11.68
C GLY A 52 14.49 -2.24 10.26
N SER A 53 13.93 -3.32 9.77
CA SER A 53 13.17 -3.32 8.53
C SER A 53 12.01 -2.33 8.65
N THR A 54 11.93 -1.37 7.71
CA THR A 54 10.97 -0.27 7.72
C THR A 54 10.06 -0.43 6.51
N ALA A 55 8.78 -0.79 6.75
CA ALA A 55 7.83 -1.08 5.69
C ALA A 55 6.83 0.06 5.46
N GLY A 56 6.47 0.80 6.52
CA GLY A 56 5.46 1.84 6.47
C GLY A 56 6.03 3.23 6.73
N VAL A 57 5.65 4.18 5.89
CA VAL A 57 5.80 5.63 6.08
C VAL A 57 4.51 6.31 5.67
N GLU A 58 4.05 7.30 6.44
CA GLU A 58 2.80 8.02 6.15
C GLU A 58 2.92 9.49 6.51
N ILE A 59 2.12 10.32 5.82
CA ILE A 59 2.01 11.75 6.13
C ILE A 59 0.69 12.01 6.86
N GLY A 60 0.79 12.67 8.01
CA GLY A 60 -0.37 13.04 8.79
C GLY A 60 -1.01 14.37 8.34
N PRO A 61 -2.20 14.69 8.87
CA PRO A 61 -2.99 15.84 8.45
C PRO A 61 -2.33 17.21 8.74
N ARG A 62 -1.30 17.24 9.58
CA ARG A 62 -0.49 18.44 9.86
C ARG A 62 0.82 18.47 9.08
N ASN A 63 0.95 17.61 8.06
CA ASN A 63 2.15 17.40 7.25
C ASN A 63 3.33 16.79 8.03
N GLU A 64 3.06 16.13 9.14
CA GLU A 64 4.04 15.35 9.88
C GLU A 64 4.29 13.98 9.22
N ILE A 65 5.51 13.48 9.29
CA ILE A 65 5.88 12.14 8.80
C ILE A 65 5.90 11.16 9.96
N TRP A 66 5.21 10.05 9.77
CA TRP A 66 5.26 8.88 10.63
C TRP A 66 5.97 7.74 9.93
N ALA A 67 6.75 6.95 10.66
CA ALA A 67 7.45 5.79 10.12
C ALA A 67 7.39 4.61 11.10
N ILE A 68 7.39 3.39 10.56
CA ILE A 68 7.45 2.16 11.34
C ILE A 68 8.87 1.60 11.32
N ASP A 69 9.36 1.20 12.49
CA ASP A 69 10.59 0.41 12.67
C ASP A 69 10.24 -0.97 13.24
N ARG A 70 10.72 -2.05 12.65
CA ARG A 70 10.56 -3.39 13.21
C ARG A 70 11.60 -3.66 14.30
N CYS A 71 11.64 -2.78 15.32
CA CYS A 71 12.39 -2.93 16.56
C CYS A 71 13.90 -3.22 16.37
N GLY A 72 14.54 -2.56 15.40
CA GLY A 72 15.99 -2.70 15.11
C GLY A 72 16.37 -3.96 14.33
N VAL A 73 15.40 -4.85 14.09
CA VAL A 73 15.58 -6.10 13.33
C VAL A 73 14.48 -6.25 12.26
N ASN A 74 13.88 -7.40 12.10
CA ASN A 74 12.72 -7.61 11.21
C ASN A 74 11.53 -8.22 11.96
N SER A 75 11.42 -7.99 13.25
CA SER A 75 10.30 -8.40 14.10
C SER A 75 10.32 -7.61 15.41
N CYS A 76 9.15 -7.36 15.98
CA CYS A 76 8.98 -6.82 17.32
C CYS A 76 8.51 -7.88 18.33
N ASP A 77 8.46 -9.16 17.94
CA ASP A 77 8.05 -10.25 18.85
C ASP A 77 8.98 -10.31 20.06
N GLY A 78 8.39 -10.16 21.26
CA GLY A 78 9.16 -10.10 22.53
C GLY A 78 9.89 -8.80 22.81
N SER A 79 9.71 -7.74 22.00
CA SER A 79 10.33 -6.44 22.19
C SER A 79 9.37 -5.41 22.77
N ASP A 80 9.82 -4.64 23.75
CA ASP A 80 9.11 -3.49 24.31
C ASP A 80 9.51 -2.15 23.65
N LEU A 81 10.40 -2.18 22.65
CA LEU A 81 10.79 -0.98 21.92
C LEU A 81 9.61 -0.40 21.15
N PRO A 82 9.38 0.93 21.21
CA PRO A 82 8.31 1.56 20.43
C PRO A 82 8.68 1.55 18.93
N PRO A 83 7.85 0.94 18.07
CA PRO A 83 8.16 0.79 16.65
C PRO A 83 7.65 1.93 15.77
N ILE A 84 6.80 2.83 16.27
CA ILE A 84 6.16 3.88 15.48
C ILE A 84 6.75 5.23 15.89
N HIS A 85 7.26 5.97 14.92
CA HIS A 85 7.98 7.22 15.15
C HIS A 85 7.34 8.38 14.41
N LEU A 86 7.05 9.47 15.12
CA LEU A 86 6.74 10.78 14.56
C LEU A 86 8.05 11.52 14.31
N MET A 87 8.35 11.82 13.04
CA MET A 87 9.61 12.39 12.60
C MET A 87 9.52 13.92 12.45
N ASP A 88 10.52 14.62 12.94
CA ASP A 88 10.72 16.04 12.63
C ASP A 88 11.28 16.19 11.20
N LEU A 89 10.59 16.95 10.35
CA LEU A 89 10.94 17.07 8.93
C LEU A 89 12.26 17.80 8.68
N ALA A 90 12.68 18.69 9.59
CA ALA A 90 13.90 19.48 9.42
C ALA A 90 15.14 18.66 9.82
N THR A 91 15.02 17.88 10.89
CA THR A 91 16.17 17.18 11.49
C THR A 91 16.20 15.68 11.20
N GLY A 92 15.06 15.09 10.80
CA GLY A 92 14.92 13.65 10.66
C GLY A 92 14.95 12.89 11.99
N LYS A 93 14.80 13.57 13.12
CA LYS A 93 14.79 12.93 14.45
C LYS A 93 13.35 12.66 14.90
N PRO A 94 13.09 11.52 15.56
CA PRO A 94 11.79 11.29 16.17
C PRO A 94 11.54 12.31 17.30
N THR A 95 10.39 12.97 17.23
CA THR A 95 9.87 13.81 18.32
C THR A 95 9.00 13.01 19.27
N LYS A 96 8.50 11.87 18.82
CA LYS A 96 7.69 10.94 19.61
C LYS A 96 7.87 9.52 19.08
N SER A 97 7.81 8.54 19.99
CA SER A 97 7.80 7.11 19.66
C SER A 97 6.74 6.41 20.47
N ILE A 98 5.91 5.58 19.84
CA ILE A 98 4.74 4.93 20.46
C ILE A 98 4.62 3.45 20.08
N GLY A 99 3.77 2.71 20.80
CA GLY A 99 3.37 1.35 20.45
C GLY A 99 4.30 0.25 20.97
N GLY A 100 5.18 0.55 21.94
CA GLY A 100 6.05 -0.46 22.56
C GLY A 100 5.28 -1.65 23.11
N GLY A 101 5.77 -2.85 22.86
CA GLY A 101 5.18 -4.10 23.33
C GLY A 101 3.87 -4.53 22.66
N LEU A 102 3.33 -3.74 21.69
CA LEU A 102 2.02 -4.02 21.09
C LEU A 102 2.09 -4.93 19.85
N PHE A 103 3.19 -4.92 19.13
CA PHE A 103 3.29 -5.49 17.80
C PHE A 103 4.24 -6.68 17.71
N VAL A 104 4.02 -7.50 16.69
CA VAL A 104 4.89 -8.61 16.28
C VAL A 104 5.61 -8.25 14.98
N PHE A 105 4.84 -7.90 13.94
CA PHE A 105 5.34 -7.58 12.62
C PHE A 105 4.56 -6.40 12.03
N PRO A 106 4.81 -5.18 12.56
CA PRO A 106 4.13 -4.00 12.04
C PRO A 106 4.51 -3.79 10.59
N HIS A 107 3.47 -3.58 9.72
CA HIS A 107 3.64 -3.55 8.27
C HIS A 107 3.07 -2.28 7.64
N GLY A 108 1.78 -2.20 7.40
CA GLY A 108 1.12 -1.01 6.86
C GLY A 108 0.92 0.07 7.92
N LEU A 109 1.03 1.31 7.51
CA LEU A 109 0.88 2.50 8.35
C LEU A 109 -0.04 3.51 7.66
N HIS A 110 -1.05 3.97 8.37
CA HIS A 110 -1.93 5.05 7.92
C HIS A 110 -2.21 6.05 9.04
N VAL A 111 -2.33 7.33 8.71
CA VAL A 111 -2.74 8.37 9.65
C VAL A 111 -4.07 8.96 9.18
N ASP A 112 -5.11 8.79 10.00
CA ASP A 112 -6.44 9.27 9.65
C ASP A 112 -6.57 10.81 9.79
N ARG A 113 -7.69 11.36 9.34
CA ARG A 113 -7.96 12.81 9.38
C ARG A 113 -7.92 13.44 10.76
N ASP A 114 -8.17 12.64 11.78
CA ASP A 114 -8.14 13.07 13.18
C ASP A 114 -6.72 12.97 13.76
N GLY A 115 -5.76 12.47 12.97
CA GLY A 115 -4.36 12.28 13.35
C GLY A 115 -4.12 10.97 14.12
N ASN A 116 -5.09 10.05 14.16
CA ASN A 116 -4.86 8.74 14.76
C ASN A 116 -4.06 7.85 13.82
N VAL A 117 -3.22 7.02 14.41
CA VAL A 117 -2.28 6.15 13.71
C VAL A 117 -2.84 4.74 13.64
N TRP A 118 -2.94 4.21 12.44
CA TRP A 118 -3.39 2.85 12.16
C TRP A 118 -2.21 2.01 11.70
N VAL A 119 -2.07 0.82 12.26
CA VAL A 119 -0.98 -0.10 11.93
C VAL A 119 -1.52 -1.50 11.75
N THR A 120 -1.14 -2.16 10.66
CA THR A 120 -1.36 -3.60 10.48
C THR A 120 -0.25 -4.38 11.16
N ASP A 121 -0.59 -5.48 11.81
CA ASP A 121 0.35 -6.42 12.45
C ASP A 121 0.22 -7.80 11.81
N ALA A 122 1.13 -8.09 10.87
CA ALA A 122 0.92 -9.12 9.87
C ALA A 122 1.26 -10.55 10.31
N GLN A 123 1.91 -10.74 11.47
CA GLN A 123 2.30 -12.09 11.91
C GLN A 123 1.84 -12.37 13.33
N SER A 124 1.61 -13.64 13.65
CA SER A 124 1.31 -14.07 15.01
C SER A 124 2.58 -14.11 15.85
N SER A 125 2.49 -13.71 17.13
CA SER A 125 3.56 -13.93 18.12
C SER A 125 3.77 -15.43 18.39
N LYS A 126 4.96 -15.78 18.87
CA LYS A 126 5.28 -17.17 19.21
C LYS A 126 4.35 -17.78 20.26
N ASP A 127 3.85 -16.96 21.17
CA ASP A 127 2.90 -17.35 22.22
C ASP A 127 1.42 -17.28 21.78
N GLY A 128 1.16 -16.82 20.52
CA GLY A 128 -0.18 -16.72 19.96
C GLY A 128 -1.06 -15.61 20.56
N THR A 129 -0.48 -14.65 21.29
CA THR A 129 -1.26 -13.62 22.02
C THR A 129 -1.32 -12.28 21.28
N LYS A 130 -0.52 -12.07 20.23
CA LYS A 130 -0.42 -10.81 19.45
C LYS A 130 -0.38 -11.08 17.95
N GLY A 131 -0.59 -10.03 17.17
CA GLY A 131 -0.53 -10.05 15.71
C GLY A 131 -1.81 -10.46 15.03
N GLN A 132 -1.82 -10.54 13.72
CA GLN A 132 -3.00 -10.76 12.87
C GLN A 132 -4.10 -9.73 13.12
N GLN A 133 -3.71 -8.49 13.38
CA GLN A 133 -4.62 -7.41 13.76
C GLN A 133 -4.35 -6.11 12.98
N VAL A 134 -5.35 -5.24 12.97
CA VAL A 134 -5.19 -3.81 12.68
C VAL A 134 -5.44 -3.05 13.96
N ILE A 135 -4.49 -2.20 14.36
CA ILE A 135 -4.54 -1.46 15.64
C ILE A 135 -4.59 0.04 15.34
N LYS A 136 -5.61 0.71 15.87
CA LYS A 136 -5.73 2.17 15.88
C LYS A 136 -5.19 2.72 17.19
N LEU A 137 -4.28 3.68 17.09
CA LEU A 137 -3.70 4.39 18.24
C LEU A 137 -4.06 5.89 18.17
N SER A 138 -4.23 6.55 19.32
CA SER A 138 -4.18 8.01 19.36
C SER A 138 -2.74 8.49 19.04
N PRO A 139 -2.54 9.78 18.70
CA PRO A 139 -1.20 10.34 18.52
C PRO A 139 -0.27 10.20 19.74
N ASP A 140 -0.85 9.92 20.91
CA ASP A 140 -0.11 9.69 22.16
C ASP A 140 0.11 8.20 22.48
N GLY A 141 -0.28 7.30 21.56
CA GLY A 141 -0.04 5.86 21.69
C GLY A 141 -1.09 5.07 22.48
N LYS A 142 -2.23 5.70 22.87
CA LYS A 142 -3.34 4.98 23.49
C LYS A 142 -4.06 4.13 22.44
N VAL A 143 -4.27 2.85 22.70
CA VAL A 143 -5.07 1.96 21.85
C VAL A 143 -6.52 2.43 21.86
N LEU A 144 -7.07 2.75 20.68
CA LEU A 144 -8.44 3.20 20.47
C LEU A 144 -9.32 2.10 19.88
N MET A 145 -8.76 1.24 19.02
CA MET A 145 -9.48 0.14 18.38
C MET A 145 -8.52 -1.00 18.01
N LYS A 146 -9.02 -2.22 18.01
CA LYS A 146 -8.36 -3.40 17.44
C LYS A 146 -9.36 -4.13 16.55
N LEU A 147 -8.96 -4.44 15.33
CA LEU A 147 -9.69 -5.31 14.41
C LEU A 147 -8.92 -6.62 14.26
N GLY A 148 -9.63 -7.72 14.10
CA GLY A 148 -9.01 -9.05 14.04
C GLY A 148 -8.85 -9.69 15.44
N THR A 149 -8.66 -11.00 15.46
CA THR A 149 -8.42 -11.78 16.68
C THR A 149 -6.92 -11.94 16.89
N ALA A 150 -6.41 -11.48 18.04
CA ALA A 150 -4.99 -11.49 18.34
C ALA A 150 -4.38 -12.89 18.19
N GLY A 151 -3.29 -12.98 17.42
CA GLY A 151 -2.54 -14.23 17.20
C GLY A 151 -3.21 -15.27 16.29
N VAL A 152 -4.44 -15.01 15.82
CA VAL A 152 -5.23 -15.99 15.05
C VAL A 152 -5.33 -15.58 13.59
N ALA A 153 -4.64 -16.29 12.71
CA ALA A 153 -4.74 -16.12 11.26
C ALA A 153 -6.01 -16.80 10.72
N GLY A 154 -6.69 -16.18 9.73
CA GLY A 154 -7.85 -16.79 9.09
C GLY A 154 -8.66 -15.82 8.24
N GLY A 155 -9.73 -16.33 7.65
CA GLY A 155 -10.73 -15.58 6.89
C GLY A 155 -11.95 -15.18 7.71
N GLY A 156 -12.90 -14.52 7.04
CA GLY A 156 -14.15 -14.05 7.64
C GLY A 156 -14.00 -12.78 8.46
N PRO A 157 -15.09 -12.32 9.10
CA PRO A 157 -15.17 -10.97 9.67
C PRO A 157 -14.34 -10.74 10.93
N ALA A 158 -13.92 -11.80 11.62
CA ALA A 158 -13.24 -11.72 12.91
C ALA A 158 -11.72 -11.93 12.83
N HIS A 159 -11.19 -12.29 11.67
CA HIS A 159 -9.78 -12.65 11.52
C HIS A 159 -9.16 -11.96 10.30
N PHE A 160 -7.85 -11.84 10.34
CA PHE A 160 -7.02 -11.52 9.18
C PHE A 160 -6.03 -12.67 8.92
N ASN A 161 -5.51 -12.70 7.71
CA ASN A 161 -4.49 -13.63 7.30
C ASN A 161 -3.28 -12.84 6.75
N GLU A 162 -2.48 -12.30 7.65
CA GLU A 162 -1.36 -11.42 7.37
C GLU A 162 -1.80 -10.06 6.76
N PRO A 163 -2.49 -9.18 7.52
CA PRO A 163 -2.93 -7.88 7.03
C PRO A 163 -1.71 -7.01 6.67
N SER A 164 -1.67 -6.53 5.42
CA SER A 164 -0.51 -5.85 4.87
C SER A 164 -0.63 -4.33 4.88
N ASP A 165 -1.86 -3.78 4.68
CA ASP A 165 -2.05 -2.34 4.65
C ASP A 165 -3.45 -1.94 5.10
N VAL A 166 -3.62 -0.66 5.48
CA VAL A 166 -4.89 -0.10 5.93
C VAL A 166 -5.02 1.35 5.49
N VAL A 167 -6.21 1.74 5.03
CA VAL A 167 -6.55 3.14 4.74
C VAL A 167 -7.95 3.47 5.21
N THR A 168 -8.22 4.74 5.51
CA THR A 168 -9.56 5.21 5.92
C THR A 168 -10.14 6.19 4.90
N ALA A 169 -11.40 5.97 4.53
CA ALA A 169 -12.12 6.88 3.66
C ALA A 169 -12.58 8.17 4.39
N PRO A 170 -12.97 9.21 3.65
CA PRO A 170 -13.50 10.45 4.23
C PRO A 170 -14.71 10.29 5.16
N ASN A 171 -15.57 9.29 4.91
CA ASN A 171 -16.71 8.95 5.76
C ASN A 171 -16.34 8.12 7.00
N GLY A 172 -15.07 7.71 7.11
CA GLY A 172 -14.53 6.89 8.18
C GLY A 172 -14.54 5.39 7.91
N ASP A 173 -15.05 4.92 6.76
CA ASP A 173 -14.92 3.50 6.39
C ASP A 173 -13.44 3.11 6.33
N ILE A 174 -13.15 1.90 6.78
CA ILE A 174 -11.81 1.35 6.90
C ILE A 174 -11.65 0.25 5.86
N PHE A 175 -10.57 0.30 5.08
CA PHE A 175 -10.20 -0.74 4.12
C PHE A 175 -8.89 -1.37 4.56
N VAL A 176 -8.83 -2.70 4.57
CA VAL A 176 -7.65 -3.48 4.97
C VAL A 176 -7.28 -4.43 3.85
N ALA A 177 -6.06 -4.37 3.37
CA ALA A 177 -5.47 -5.39 2.49
C ALA A 177 -4.97 -6.55 3.36
N ASP A 178 -5.29 -7.78 2.97
CA ASP A 178 -5.08 -8.99 3.75
C ASP A 178 -4.57 -10.12 2.85
N GLY A 179 -3.54 -10.87 3.29
CA GLY A 179 -2.98 -11.98 2.53
C GLY A 179 -1.55 -11.76 2.02
N HIS A 180 -0.67 -11.20 2.85
CA HIS A 180 0.70 -10.84 2.48
C HIS A 180 1.52 -11.99 1.86
N SER A 181 1.43 -13.23 2.38
CA SER A 181 2.18 -14.39 1.86
C SER A 181 1.57 -15.04 0.62
N GLY A 182 0.46 -14.55 0.07
CA GLY A 182 -0.14 -15.07 -1.16
C GLY A 182 0.78 -15.03 -2.39
N GLN A 183 1.86 -14.24 -2.34
CA GLN A 183 2.95 -14.27 -3.33
C GLN A 183 3.78 -15.56 -3.30
N ASN A 184 3.82 -16.27 -2.19
CA ASN A 184 4.53 -17.54 -2.08
C ASN A 184 3.80 -18.62 -2.90
N PRO A 185 4.46 -19.26 -3.88
CA PRO A 185 3.82 -20.28 -4.71
C PRO A 185 3.41 -21.55 -3.95
N LYS A 186 3.86 -21.69 -2.70
CA LYS A 186 3.57 -22.85 -1.84
C LYS A 186 2.35 -22.65 -0.93
N VAL A 187 1.69 -21.48 -0.95
CA VAL A 187 0.44 -21.32 -0.18
C VAL A 187 -0.64 -22.27 -0.70
N PRO A 188 -1.53 -22.77 0.18
CA PRO A 188 -2.61 -23.65 -0.24
C PRO A 188 -3.59 -22.90 -1.17
N PRO A 189 -4.35 -23.62 -2.02
CA PRO A 189 -5.27 -22.99 -2.97
C PRO A 189 -6.38 -22.15 -2.35
N ASP A 190 -6.72 -22.39 -1.10
CA ASP A 190 -7.71 -21.69 -0.29
C ASP A 190 -7.10 -20.60 0.60
N TYR A 191 -5.82 -20.24 0.38
CA TYR A 191 -5.15 -19.16 1.11
C TYR A 191 -5.93 -17.86 0.98
N VAL A 192 -6.21 -17.22 2.12
CA VAL A 192 -6.98 -15.98 2.16
C VAL A 192 -6.13 -14.82 1.67
N THR A 193 -6.60 -14.16 0.61
CA THR A 193 -6.09 -12.87 0.13
C THR A 193 -7.26 -12.03 -0.37
N ARG A 194 -7.42 -10.82 0.17
CA ARG A 194 -8.64 -10.02 -0.01
C ARG A 194 -8.44 -8.56 0.39
N VAL A 195 -9.46 -7.75 0.15
CA VAL A 195 -9.67 -6.46 0.82
C VAL A 195 -10.89 -6.58 1.72
N VAL A 196 -10.80 -6.11 2.95
CA VAL A 196 -11.88 -6.12 3.92
C VAL A 196 -12.31 -4.70 4.22
N LYS A 197 -13.62 -4.44 4.20
CA LYS A 197 -14.24 -3.15 4.53
C LYS A 197 -14.92 -3.22 5.89
N PHE A 198 -14.61 -2.25 6.74
CA PHE A 198 -15.29 -2.03 8.03
C PHE A 198 -15.88 -0.62 8.06
N SER A 199 -16.89 -0.43 8.89
CA SER A 199 -17.41 0.89 9.22
C SER A 199 -16.45 1.64 10.17
N ARG A 200 -16.67 2.94 10.32
CA ARG A 200 -15.91 3.82 11.22
C ARG A 200 -15.79 3.30 12.67
N ASP A 201 -16.80 2.59 13.13
CA ASP A 201 -16.86 1.98 14.49
C ASP A 201 -16.32 0.53 14.52
N GLY A 202 -15.66 0.08 13.44
CA GLY A 202 -15.00 -1.22 13.37
C GLY A 202 -15.92 -2.41 13.12
N LYS A 203 -17.19 -2.18 12.70
CA LYS A 203 -18.09 -3.28 12.33
C LYS A 203 -17.79 -3.73 10.89
N PHE A 204 -17.67 -5.04 10.72
CA PHE A 204 -17.53 -5.64 9.39
C PHE A 204 -18.68 -5.25 8.48
N ILE A 205 -18.38 -4.82 7.27
CA ILE A 205 -19.35 -4.53 6.22
C ILE A 205 -19.32 -5.61 5.16
N LYS A 206 -18.16 -5.83 4.56
CA LYS A 206 -17.96 -6.81 3.48
C LYS A 206 -16.47 -7.08 3.23
N GLU A 207 -16.21 -8.04 2.37
CA GLU A 207 -14.90 -8.32 1.81
C GLU A 207 -15.02 -8.67 0.33
N TRP A 208 -13.92 -8.54 -0.40
CA TRP A 208 -13.81 -9.00 -1.78
C TRP A 208 -12.39 -9.46 -2.09
N GLY A 209 -12.30 -10.33 -3.07
CA GLY A 209 -11.03 -10.92 -3.48
C GLY A 209 -10.89 -12.36 -3.01
N LYS A 210 -10.01 -13.07 -3.68
CA LYS A 210 -9.55 -14.42 -3.40
C LYS A 210 -8.21 -14.63 -4.07
N LEU A 211 -7.52 -15.73 -3.76
CA LEU A 211 -6.26 -16.10 -4.40
C LEU A 211 -6.45 -16.33 -5.90
N GLY A 212 -5.69 -15.61 -6.72
CA GLY A 212 -5.73 -15.75 -8.17
C GLY A 212 -5.13 -14.59 -8.94
N SER A 213 -5.37 -14.57 -10.26
CA SER A 213 -4.82 -13.58 -11.20
C SER A 213 -5.89 -12.91 -12.08
N GLY A 214 -7.15 -13.29 -11.97
CA GLY A 214 -8.25 -12.65 -12.67
C GLY A 214 -8.63 -11.27 -12.09
N PRO A 215 -9.53 -10.52 -12.74
CA PRO A 215 -10.07 -9.31 -12.17
C PRO A 215 -10.75 -9.57 -10.82
N GLY A 216 -10.39 -8.78 -9.80
CA GLY A 216 -10.89 -8.96 -8.44
C GLY A 216 -10.24 -10.11 -7.66
N GLU A 217 -9.31 -10.84 -8.24
CA GLU A 217 -8.48 -11.82 -7.54
C GLU A 217 -7.12 -11.21 -7.20
N PHE A 218 -6.46 -11.69 -6.14
CA PHE A 218 -5.16 -11.19 -5.71
C PHE A 218 -4.20 -12.33 -5.45
N ARG A 219 -2.91 -12.14 -5.75
CA ARG A 219 -1.85 -13.00 -5.20
C ARG A 219 -1.21 -12.37 -3.98
N ASN A 220 -1.17 -11.05 -3.94
CA ASN A 220 -0.72 -10.30 -2.78
C ASN A 220 -1.35 -8.89 -2.82
N ALA A 221 -2.46 -8.71 -2.13
CA ALA A 221 -3.02 -7.40 -1.85
C ALA A 221 -2.08 -6.71 -0.84
N HIS A 222 -1.07 -5.95 -1.33
CA HIS A 222 0.05 -5.50 -0.52
C HIS A 222 -0.11 -4.08 -0.01
N ALA A 223 -0.62 -3.18 -0.83
CA ALA A 223 -0.75 -1.77 -0.51
C ALA A 223 -2.11 -1.22 -0.95
N LEU A 224 -2.60 -0.21 -0.25
CA LEU A 224 -3.86 0.48 -0.52
C LEU A 224 -3.65 1.99 -0.65
N ALA A 225 -4.44 2.62 -1.51
CA ALA A 225 -4.61 4.06 -1.52
C ALA A 225 -6.04 4.43 -1.96
N LEU A 226 -6.51 5.61 -1.58
CA LEU A 226 -7.78 6.16 -2.02
C LEU A 226 -7.54 7.43 -2.84
N ASP A 227 -8.25 7.57 -3.94
CA ASP A 227 -8.24 8.82 -4.70
C ASP A 227 -9.33 9.80 -4.25
N SER A 228 -9.33 10.99 -4.83
CA SER A 228 -10.33 12.05 -4.50
C SER A 228 -11.78 11.65 -4.80
N ARG A 229 -12.00 10.61 -5.59
CA ARG A 229 -13.31 10.06 -5.94
C ARG A 229 -13.74 8.91 -5.03
N GLY A 230 -12.91 8.52 -4.06
CA GLY A 230 -13.14 7.40 -3.16
C GLY A 230 -12.94 6.02 -3.82
N ARG A 231 -12.24 5.95 -4.97
CA ARG A 231 -11.84 4.67 -5.56
C ARG A 231 -10.72 4.04 -4.73
N VAL A 232 -10.79 2.73 -4.57
CA VAL A 232 -9.81 1.93 -3.84
C VAL A 232 -8.78 1.39 -4.82
N PHE A 233 -7.52 1.80 -4.67
CA PHE A 233 -6.39 1.29 -5.42
C PHE A 233 -5.71 0.20 -4.60
N VAL A 234 -5.54 -0.97 -5.20
CA VAL A 234 -4.91 -2.13 -4.55
C VAL A 234 -3.65 -2.50 -5.32
N GLY A 235 -2.52 -2.45 -4.65
CA GLY A 235 -1.26 -2.98 -5.15
C GLY A 235 -1.26 -4.51 -5.08
N ASP A 236 -1.57 -5.18 -6.17
CA ASP A 236 -1.51 -6.64 -6.30
C ASP A 236 -0.09 -7.03 -6.76
N ARG A 237 0.85 -6.98 -5.78
CA ARG A 237 2.29 -7.01 -6.01
C ARG A 237 2.74 -8.23 -6.81
N ALA A 238 2.33 -9.41 -6.41
CA ALA A 238 2.78 -10.65 -7.06
C ALA A 238 2.19 -10.87 -8.46
N ASN A 239 1.10 -10.17 -8.80
CA ASN A 239 0.55 -10.12 -10.16
C ASN A 239 1.09 -8.92 -10.98
N SER A 240 2.02 -8.13 -10.44
CA SER A 240 2.64 -6.96 -11.11
C SER A 240 1.59 -5.98 -11.66
N ARG A 241 0.62 -5.59 -10.82
CA ARG A 241 -0.47 -4.71 -11.24
C ARG A 241 -1.06 -3.89 -10.10
N LEU A 242 -1.71 -2.78 -10.45
CA LEU A 242 -2.73 -2.14 -9.62
C LEU A 242 -4.09 -2.65 -10.07
N GLN A 243 -4.98 -2.89 -9.13
CA GLN A 243 -6.41 -3.04 -9.41
C GLN A 243 -7.18 -1.90 -8.75
N ILE A 244 -8.15 -1.36 -9.46
CA ILE A 244 -8.96 -0.22 -9.03
C ILE A 244 -10.40 -0.70 -8.84
N PHE A 245 -10.97 -0.35 -7.69
CA PHE A 245 -12.34 -0.68 -7.31
C PHE A 245 -13.10 0.58 -6.90
N ASP A 246 -14.42 0.53 -6.96
CA ASP A 246 -15.22 1.50 -6.23
C ASP A 246 -15.21 1.19 -4.70
N ALA A 247 -15.80 2.08 -3.91
CA ALA A 247 -15.85 1.90 -2.45
C ALA A 247 -16.69 0.69 -2.01
N GLU A 248 -17.42 0.06 -2.92
CA GLU A 248 -18.21 -1.15 -2.70
C GLU A 248 -17.51 -2.42 -3.20
N GLY A 249 -16.26 -2.31 -3.64
CA GLY A 249 -15.44 -3.44 -4.08
C GLY A 249 -15.78 -3.94 -5.50
N LYS A 250 -16.51 -3.14 -6.29
CA LYS A 250 -16.75 -3.46 -7.70
C LYS A 250 -15.51 -3.11 -8.51
N PHE A 251 -14.97 -4.08 -9.25
CA PHE A 251 -13.82 -3.88 -10.12
C PHE A 251 -14.10 -2.83 -11.20
N ILE A 252 -13.16 -1.90 -11.38
CA ILE A 252 -13.21 -0.81 -12.36
C ILE A 252 -12.15 -1.01 -13.44
N ALA A 253 -10.88 -1.19 -13.05
CA ALA A 253 -9.76 -1.25 -13.98
C ALA A 253 -8.55 -2.02 -13.41
N GLU A 254 -7.66 -2.41 -14.32
CA GLU A 254 -6.35 -2.98 -14.02
C GLU A 254 -5.28 -2.16 -14.71
N TRP A 255 -4.18 -1.84 -13.99
CA TRP A 255 -3.03 -1.09 -14.52
C TRP A 255 -1.72 -1.84 -14.24
N LYS A 256 -0.98 -2.13 -15.31
CA LYS A 256 0.30 -2.89 -15.25
C LYS A 256 1.55 -2.02 -15.39
N GLN A 257 1.39 -0.73 -15.71
CA GLN A 257 2.49 0.19 -16.00
C GLN A 257 3.22 0.71 -14.75
N PHE A 258 2.95 0.17 -13.57
CA PHE A 258 3.59 0.57 -12.32
C PHE A 258 4.55 -0.48 -11.73
N GLY A 259 4.78 -1.59 -12.43
CA GLY A 259 5.66 -2.67 -11.96
C GLY A 259 5.03 -3.55 -10.88
N ARG A 260 5.82 -3.92 -9.86
CA ARG A 260 5.38 -4.72 -8.71
C ARG A 260 5.13 -3.80 -7.50
N PRO A 261 3.90 -3.29 -7.33
CA PRO A 261 3.62 -2.23 -6.37
C PRO A 261 3.77 -2.73 -4.93
N SER A 262 4.80 -2.26 -4.24
CA SER A 262 5.03 -2.52 -2.81
C SER A 262 4.35 -1.49 -1.94
N GLY A 263 4.38 -0.20 -2.30
CA GLY A 263 3.68 0.87 -1.62
C GLY A 263 2.98 1.81 -2.59
N LEU A 264 1.91 2.42 -2.13
CA LEU A 264 1.07 3.36 -2.88
C LEU A 264 0.85 4.62 -2.05
N TYR A 265 0.91 5.77 -2.71
CA TYR A 265 0.44 7.03 -2.16
C TYR A 265 -0.28 7.83 -3.25
N ILE A 266 -1.42 8.40 -2.93
CA ILE A 266 -2.16 9.32 -3.80
C ILE A 266 -2.32 10.64 -3.06
N ASP A 267 -1.80 11.72 -3.64
CA ASP A 267 -1.92 13.04 -3.04
C ASP A 267 -3.29 13.70 -3.32
N LYS A 268 -3.53 14.86 -2.72
CA LYS A 268 -4.77 15.63 -2.86
C LYS A 268 -5.13 16.04 -4.30
N ASP A 269 -4.17 16.00 -5.22
CA ASP A 269 -4.33 16.38 -6.62
C ASP A 269 -4.48 15.14 -7.55
N ASP A 270 -4.68 13.95 -6.96
CA ASP A 270 -4.75 12.64 -7.62
C ASP A 270 -3.43 12.24 -8.32
N LYS A 271 -2.30 12.76 -7.84
CA LYS A 271 -1.00 12.28 -8.29
C LYS A 271 -0.67 10.98 -7.56
N LEU A 272 -0.38 9.95 -8.33
CA LEU A 272 -0.11 8.61 -7.84
C LEU A 272 1.39 8.35 -7.80
N TYR A 273 1.85 7.90 -6.65
CA TYR A 273 3.22 7.45 -6.41
C TYR A 273 3.20 5.96 -6.09
N VAL A 274 3.95 5.18 -6.86
CA VAL A 274 4.04 3.73 -6.69
C VAL A 274 5.50 3.34 -6.54
N ILE A 275 5.85 2.74 -5.41
CA ILE A 275 7.18 2.21 -5.20
C ILE A 275 7.21 0.70 -5.48
N ASP A 276 8.16 0.29 -6.30
CA ASP A 276 8.43 -1.10 -6.68
C ASP A 276 9.74 -1.54 -6.00
N ALA A 277 9.62 -2.30 -4.93
CA ALA A 277 10.76 -2.84 -4.20
C ALA A 277 11.11 -4.28 -4.61
N ASP A 278 10.28 -4.90 -5.47
CA ASP A 278 10.27 -6.35 -5.61
C ASP A 278 10.51 -6.86 -7.04
N SER A 279 10.57 -5.97 -8.05
CA SER A 279 10.91 -6.37 -9.42
C SER A 279 12.32 -6.91 -9.52
N THR A 280 12.45 -8.08 -10.13
CA THR A 280 13.72 -8.75 -10.46
C THR A 280 13.61 -9.37 -11.86
N PRO A 281 14.72 -9.74 -12.52
CA PRO A 281 14.67 -10.45 -13.80
C PRO A 281 13.86 -11.74 -13.76
N ALA A 282 13.75 -12.37 -12.59
CA ALA A 282 13.03 -13.64 -12.42
C ALA A 282 11.51 -13.46 -12.30
N ASN A 283 11.05 -12.40 -11.62
CA ASN A 283 9.62 -12.24 -11.30
C ASN A 283 8.91 -11.13 -12.08
N ASN A 284 9.66 -10.21 -12.68
CA ASN A 284 9.13 -9.14 -13.53
C ASN A 284 10.18 -8.71 -14.58
N PRO A 285 10.46 -9.55 -15.59
CA PRO A 285 11.52 -9.33 -16.56
C PRO A 285 11.40 -7.97 -17.27
N GLY A 286 12.52 -7.25 -17.37
CA GLY A 286 12.60 -5.95 -18.04
C GLY A 286 12.16 -4.76 -17.17
N TRP A 287 11.80 -5.00 -15.89
CA TRP A 287 11.42 -3.94 -14.97
C TRP A 287 12.48 -3.72 -13.88
N ASN A 288 12.76 -2.46 -13.57
CA ASN A 288 13.66 -2.07 -12.50
C ASN A 288 12.87 -1.61 -11.27
N LYS A 289 13.44 -1.86 -10.09
CA LYS A 289 12.99 -1.28 -8.83
C LYS A 289 13.08 0.24 -8.86
N GLY A 290 12.20 0.91 -8.13
CA GLY A 290 12.17 2.36 -8.06
C GLY A 290 10.76 2.91 -7.88
N ILE A 291 10.61 4.22 -8.03
CA ILE A 291 9.34 4.92 -7.82
C ILE A 291 8.80 5.39 -9.17
N ARG A 292 7.60 4.94 -9.52
CA ARG A 292 6.87 5.42 -10.70
C ARG A 292 5.83 6.42 -10.25
N ILE A 293 5.84 7.60 -10.90
CA ILE A 293 4.95 8.71 -10.57
C ILE A 293 4.03 8.93 -11.75
N GLY A 294 2.74 9.01 -11.47
CA GLY A 294 1.72 9.14 -12.50
C GLY A 294 0.45 9.80 -11.99
N SER A 295 -0.65 9.51 -12.67
CA SER A 295 -1.96 10.06 -12.38
C SER A 295 -2.92 8.95 -11.95
N ALA A 296 -3.58 9.12 -10.80
CA ALA A 296 -4.65 8.23 -10.36
C ALA A 296 -5.91 8.35 -11.24
N ARG A 297 -6.03 9.38 -12.09
CA ARG A 297 -7.19 9.59 -12.94
C ARG A 297 -7.24 8.66 -14.13
N ASP A 298 -6.09 8.42 -14.76
CA ASP A 298 -5.95 7.71 -16.03
C ASP A 298 -4.79 6.71 -16.09
N GLY A 299 -3.97 6.61 -15.03
CA GLY A 299 -2.83 5.70 -14.95
C GLY A 299 -1.61 6.12 -15.76
N LYS A 300 -1.58 7.32 -16.36
CA LYS A 300 -0.43 7.78 -17.13
C LYS A 300 0.78 7.98 -16.21
N VAL A 301 1.86 7.24 -16.47
CA VAL A 301 3.16 7.41 -15.78
C VAL A 301 3.93 8.54 -16.45
N VAL A 302 4.49 9.46 -15.66
CA VAL A 302 5.16 10.68 -16.16
C VAL A 302 6.60 10.84 -15.66
N ALA A 303 6.98 10.08 -14.61
CA ALA A 303 8.34 10.13 -14.06
C ALA A 303 8.74 8.78 -13.47
N PHE A 304 10.05 8.51 -13.44
CA PHE A 304 10.65 7.35 -12.82
C PHE A 304 11.87 7.75 -12.00
N VAL A 305 11.85 7.42 -10.70
CA VAL A 305 12.99 7.58 -9.80
C VAL A 305 13.61 6.20 -9.61
N PRO A 306 14.81 5.93 -10.12
CA PRO A 306 15.44 4.62 -10.01
C PRO A 306 15.72 4.25 -8.54
N GLY A 307 15.68 2.97 -8.25
CA GLY A 307 16.08 2.42 -6.96
C GLY A 307 17.56 2.64 -6.67
N HIS A 308 17.96 2.35 -5.44
CA HIS A 308 19.34 2.45 -5.02
C HIS A 308 20.20 1.43 -5.72
N GLN A 309 21.39 1.84 -6.14
CA GLN A 309 22.44 0.91 -6.52
C GLN A 309 22.96 0.20 -5.27
N THR A 310 23.06 -1.11 -5.34
CA THR A 310 23.57 -1.95 -4.25
C THR A 310 24.53 -2.99 -4.84
N ASP A 311 25.14 -3.81 -3.98
CA ASP A 311 25.98 -4.92 -4.41
C ASP A 311 25.18 -6.03 -5.13
N THR A 312 23.85 -5.99 -5.05
CA THR A 312 22.97 -6.87 -5.83
C THR A 312 22.65 -6.23 -7.18
N PRO A 313 22.68 -6.99 -8.30
CA PRO A 313 22.40 -6.45 -9.64
C PRO A 313 21.04 -5.76 -9.75
N ASP A 314 20.07 -6.17 -8.95
CA ASP A 314 18.69 -5.70 -9.00
C ASP A 314 18.47 -4.40 -8.20
N GLY A 315 19.50 -3.92 -7.48
CA GLY A 315 19.36 -2.75 -6.62
C GLY A 315 18.37 -2.95 -5.46
N ALA A 316 17.98 -1.85 -4.82
CA ALA A 316 16.96 -1.83 -3.78
C ALA A 316 16.05 -0.61 -3.90
N ALA A 317 14.83 -0.72 -3.41
CA ALA A 317 13.90 0.39 -3.23
C ALA A 317 13.07 0.13 -1.95
N GLY A 318 12.46 1.18 -1.41
CA GLY A 318 11.62 1.08 -0.23
C GLY A 318 10.30 0.33 -0.46
N GLU A 319 9.64 -0.06 0.62
CA GLU A 319 8.33 -0.71 0.59
C GLU A 319 7.17 0.29 0.72
N GLY A 320 7.32 1.32 1.55
CA GLY A 320 6.36 2.42 1.70
C GLY A 320 6.83 3.69 1.02
N ILE A 321 5.91 4.56 0.66
CA ILE A 321 6.17 5.83 -0.02
C ILE A 321 5.13 6.89 0.35
N VAL A 322 5.59 8.13 0.62
CA VAL A 322 4.73 9.31 0.68
C VAL A 322 5.42 10.54 0.10
N ALA A 323 4.65 11.57 -0.21
CA ALA A 323 5.15 12.88 -0.63
C ALA A 323 4.71 13.96 0.35
N ASP A 324 5.63 14.86 0.73
CA ASP A 324 5.27 16.06 1.49
C ASP A 324 4.66 17.16 0.58
N PRO A 325 4.05 18.22 1.13
CA PRO A 325 3.47 19.30 0.34
C PRO A 325 4.47 20.06 -0.55
N ALA A 326 5.77 20.01 -0.25
CA ALA A 326 6.83 20.56 -1.10
C ALA A 326 7.17 19.60 -2.27
N GLY A 327 6.64 18.39 -2.23
CA GLY A 327 6.82 17.34 -3.23
C GLY A 327 8.07 16.50 -2.99
N ASN A 328 8.77 16.61 -1.84
CA ASN A 328 9.82 15.66 -1.49
C ASN A 328 9.19 14.29 -1.18
N LEU A 329 9.93 13.21 -1.51
CA LEU A 329 9.47 11.85 -1.23
C LEU A 329 10.19 11.29 -0.01
N TYR A 330 9.47 10.44 0.71
CA TYR A 330 10.01 9.65 1.82
C TYR A 330 9.67 8.19 1.57
N ALA A 331 10.69 7.35 1.48
CA ALA A 331 10.55 5.91 1.25
C ALA A 331 10.96 5.13 2.49
N ALA A 332 10.10 4.21 2.91
CA ALA A 332 10.38 3.28 4.00
C ALA A 332 11.16 2.08 3.46
N GLU A 333 12.37 1.86 3.97
CA GLU A 333 13.32 0.88 3.43
C GLU A 333 13.30 -0.41 4.26
N ASN A 334 12.74 -1.49 3.70
CA ASN A 334 12.71 -2.77 4.39
C ASN A 334 14.07 -3.49 4.38
N THR A 335 14.76 -3.53 3.25
CA THR A 335 16.06 -4.21 3.08
C THR A 335 17.22 -3.33 3.55
N LEU A 336 17.24 -2.06 3.12
CA LEU A 336 18.29 -1.09 3.48
C LEU A 336 18.08 -0.48 4.86
N ARG A 337 16.89 -0.66 5.43
CA ARG A 337 16.40 -0.17 6.72
C ARG A 337 16.35 1.35 6.84
N GLY A 338 15.40 1.87 7.60
CA GLY A 338 15.22 3.29 7.83
C GLY A 338 14.39 4.00 6.77
N VAL A 339 14.51 5.31 6.70
CA VAL A 339 13.77 6.17 5.77
C VAL A 339 14.75 6.88 4.84
N THR A 340 14.47 6.84 3.53
CA THR A 340 15.19 7.61 2.51
C THR A 340 14.37 8.82 2.12
N LYS A 341 15.01 10.00 2.07
CA LYS A 341 14.41 11.24 1.57
C LYS A 341 14.94 11.56 0.19
N TYR A 342 14.04 11.84 -0.75
CA TYR A 342 14.35 12.33 -2.10
C TYR A 342 13.88 13.78 -2.20
N ALA A 343 14.80 14.72 -2.34
CA ALA A 343 14.45 16.13 -2.53
C ALA A 343 14.01 16.37 -3.97
N LYS A 344 12.89 17.06 -4.15
CA LYS A 344 12.41 17.49 -5.46
C LYS A 344 13.33 18.58 -6.00
N GLN A 345 13.67 18.50 -7.31
CA GLN A 345 14.44 19.52 -8.05
C GLN A 345 13.54 20.64 -8.54
#